data_f14330f961416737b3a584476b91facb
#
_entry.id   f14330f961416737b3a584476b91facb
#
_cell.length_a   1.000
_cell.length_b   1.000
_cell.length_c   1.000
_cell.angle_alpha   90.00
_cell.angle_beta   90.00
_cell.angle_gamma   90.00
#
_symmetry.space_group_name_H-M   'P 1'
#
loop_
_entity.id
_entity.type
_entity.pdbx_description
1 polymer ?
#
loop_
_entity_poly.entity_id
_entity_poly.type
_entity_poly.pdbx_seq_one_letter_code
_entity_poly.pdbx_strand_id
1 'polypeptide(L)'
;KPELSADLELGKLRFLRFSEGKCAQIMHKGSYDDEPETIAKLSEFIASEGMQTDIAEGGESPVGHNAFCEFDTETILGALDVDGDCPTIRLHHEIYLGDPRRTKPENLKTVIRHPIK
;
A
#
# COMPACT_ATOMS: atom_id res chain seq x y z
N LYS A 1 28.80 -8.40 -10.01
CA LYS A 1 27.35 -8.43 -10.18
C LYS A 1 26.77 -9.63 -9.43
N PRO A 2 25.93 -9.41 -8.43
CA PRO A 2 25.36 -10.55 -7.73
C PRO A 2 24.51 -11.38 -8.69
N GLU A 3 24.78 -12.65 -8.72
CA GLU A 3 23.94 -13.56 -9.43
C GLU A 3 22.62 -13.71 -8.68
N LEU A 4 21.53 -13.83 -9.41
CA LEU A 4 20.25 -14.12 -8.82
C LEU A 4 20.33 -15.51 -8.18
N SER A 5 19.94 -15.60 -6.91
CA SER A 5 19.97 -16.86 -6.21
C SER A 5 19.10 -17.89 -6.92
N ALA A 6 19.46 -19.18 -6.79
CA ALA A 6 18.67 -20.26 -7.35
C ALA A 6 17.25 -20.31 -6.78
N ASP A 7 17.04 -19.67 -5.62
CA ASP A 7 15.74 -19.58 -4.98
C ASP A 7 14.85 -18.50 -5.62
N LEU A 8 15.43 -17.63 -6.46
CA LEU A 8 14.67 -16.59 -7.13
C LEU A 8 14.11 -17.13 -8.44
N GLU A 9 12.81 -17.33 -8.46
CA GLU A 9 12.12 -17.73 -9.68
C GLU A 9 11.97 -16.53 -10.60
N LEU A 10 12.78 -16.49 -11.65
CA LEU A 10 12.78 -15.38 -12.62
C LEU A 10 11.41 -15.15 -13.26
N GLY A 11 10.61 -16.21 -13.39
CA GLY A 11 9.24 -16.10 -13.91
C GLY A 11 8.30 -15.28 -13.03
N LYS A 12 8.68 -15.03 -11.78
CA LYS A 12 7.91 -14.19 -10.86
C LYS A 12 8.32 -12.73 -10.92
N LEU A 13 9.47 -12.40 -11.54
CA LEU A 13 9.89 -11.03 -11.73
C LEU A 13 9.12 -10.40 -12.88
N ARG A 14 8.54 -9.23 -12.61
CA ARG A 14 7.77 -8.50 -13.61
C ARG A 14 8.05 -7.01 -13.48
N PHE A 15 8.04 -6.33 -14.60
CA PHE A 15 7.92 -4.89 -14.63
C PHE A 15 6.44 -4.54 -14.70
N LEU A 16 6.00 -3.71 -13.77
CA LEU A 16 4.64 -3.24 -13.73
C LEU A 16 4.64 -1.72 -13.69
N ARG A 17 4.01 -1.11 -14.68
CA ARG A 17 3.81 0.34 -14.71
C ARG A 17 2.37 0.64 -14.34
N PHE A 18 2.19 1.50 -13.34
CA PHE A 18 0.85 1.88 -12.91
C PHE A 18 0.85 3.30 -12.36
N SER A 19 -0.34 3.87 -12.29
CA SER A 19 -0.60 5.13 -11.62
C SER A 19 -1.34 4.85 -10.32
N GLU A 20 -1.08 5.61 -9.27
CA GLU A 20 -1.89 5.55 -8.06
C GLU A 20 -3.22 6.30 -8.24
N GLY A 21 -3.29 7.21 -9.22
CA GLY A 21 -4.48 8.01 -9.46
C GLY A 21 -4.73 8.99 -8.32
N LYS A 22 -6.01 9.34 -8.12
CA LYS A 22 -6.42 10.25 -7.05
C LYS A 22 -6.43 9.49 -5.73
N CYS A 23 -5.69 10.00 -4.76
CA CYS A 23 -5.53 9.37 -3.45
C CYS A 23 -5.73 10.38 -2.32
N ALA A 24 -6.16 9.88 -1.16
CA ALA A 24 -6.01 10.58 0.10
C ALA A 24 -4.87 9.95 0.88
N GLN A 25 -4.14 10.74 1.63
CA GLN A 25 -3.02 10.24 2.41
C GLN A 25 -2.97 10.86 3.80
N ILE A 26 -2.35 10.13 4.70
CA ILE A 26 -2.11 10.59 6.07
C ILE A 26 -0.75 10.07 6.53
N MET A 27 -0.07 10.84 7.38
CA MET A 27 1.15 10.40 8.05
C MET A 27 0.78 9.67 9.33
N HIS A 28 1.23 8.43 9.45
CA HIS A 28 1.18 7.69 10.70
C HIS A 28 2.54 7.82 11.39
N LYS A 29 2.53 8.30 12.63
CA LYS A 29 3.72 8.33 13.47
C LYS A 29 3.50 7.36 14.62
N GLY A 30 4.38 6.37 14.73
CA GLY A 30 4.30 5.36 15.77
C GLY A 30 4.45 3.95 15.22
N SER A 31 4.19 2.97 16.09
CA SER A 31 4.32 1.57 15.71
C SER A 31 3.24 1.17 14.70
N TYR A 32 3.50 0.11 13.97
CA TYR A 32 2.53 -0.44 13.03
C TYR A 32 1.27 -0.95 13.71
N ASP A 33 1.35 -1.28 15.01
CA ASP A 33 0.20 -1.71 15.81
C ASP A 33 -0.88 -0.63 15.94
N ASP A 34 -0.47 0.63 15.87
CA ASP A 34 -1.36 1.78 16.02
C ASP A 34 -1.93 2.27 14.69
N GLU A 35 -1.55 1.66 13.57
CA GLU A 35 -2.03 2.05 12.25
C GLU A 35 -3.54 2.00 12.08
N PRO A 36 -4.29 1.03 12.65
CA PRO A 36 -5.74 1.00 12.49
C PRO A 36 -6.43 2.29 12.90
N GLU A 37 -5.96 2.96 13.95
CA GLU A 37 -6.51 4.25 14.38
C GLU A 37 -6.25 5.35 13.35
N THR A 38 -5.06 5.36 12.77
CA THR A 38 -4.68 6.33 11.74
C THR A 38 -5.48 6.08 10.45
N ILE A 39 -5.66 4.83 10.08
CA ILE A 39 -6.48 4.45 8.91
C ILE A 39 -7.93 4.89 9.13
N ALA A 40 -8.47 4.74 10.33
CA ALA A 40 -9.81 5.19 10.66
C ALA A 40 -9.95 6.71 10.47
N LYS A 41 -8.96 7.49 10.89
CA LYS A 41 -8.94 8.94 10.67
C LYS A 41 -8.92 9.30 9.19
N LEU A 42 -8.16 8.57 8.40
CA LEU A 42 -8.12 8.76 6.95
C LEU A 42 -9.48 8.50 6.33
N SER A 43 -10.13 7.42 6.74
CA SER A 43 -11.47 7.05 6.25
C SER A 43 -12.52 8.12 6.61
N GLU A 44 -12.48 8.65 7.82
CA GLU A 44 -13.35 9.73 8.27
C GLU A 44 -13.15 11.00 7.44
N PHE A 45 -11.89 11.34 7.17
CA PHE A 45 -11.56 12.50 6.34
C PHE A 45 -12.10 12.33 4.91
N ILE A 46 -11.90 11.17 4.31
CA ILE A 46 -12.40 10.86 2.96
C ILE A 46 -13.92 11.05 2.90
N ALA A 47 -14.62 10.49 3.87
CA ALA A 47 -16.08 10.62 3.96
C ALA A 47 -16.52 12.07 4.16
N SER A 48 -15.80 12.84 4.99
CA SER A 48 -16.12 14.23 5.26
C SER A 48 -16.01 15.12 4.01
N GLU A 49 -15.16 14.74 3.07
CA GLU A 49 -14.99 15.44 1.80
C GLU A 49 -15.98 14.97 0.72
N GLY A 50 -16.94 14.13 1.07
CA GLY A 50 -17.92 13.62 0.13
C GLY A 50 -17.37 12.58 -0.84
N MET A 51 -16.23 11.98 -0.53
CA MET A 51 -15.57 11.00 -1.37
C MET A 51 -15.67 9.60 -0.76
N GLN A 52 -15.30 8.62 -1.56
CA GLN A 52 -15.30 7.23 -1.14
C GLN A 52 -13.92 6.62 -1.35
N THR A 53 -13.54 5.71 -0.46
CA THR A 53 -12.36 4.88 -0.67
C THR A 53 -12.62 3.94 -1.84
N ASP A 54 -11.67 3.89 -2.77
CA ASP A 54 -11.77 3.09 -3.99
C ASP A 54 -10.76 1.93 -4.01
N ILE A 55 -10.67 1.22 -2.89
CA ILE A 55 -9.81 0.05 -2.78
C ILE A 55 -10.51 -1.14 -3.41
N ALA A 56 -9.81 -1.87 -4.30
CA ALA A 56 -10.34 -3.08 -4.89
C ALA A 56 -10.52 -4.17 -3.84
N GLU A 57 -11.41 -5.11 -4.10
CA GLU A 57 -11.61 -6.26 -3.23
C GLU A 57 -10.29 -7.00 -3.00
N GLY A 58 -9.95 -7.25 -1.74
CA GLY A 58 -8.70 -7.86 -1.35
C GLY A 58 -7.50 -6.94 -1.34
N GLY A 59 -7.69 -5.67 -1.70
CA GLY A 59 -6.61 -4.67 -1.73
C GLY A 59 -6.43 -3.88 -0.45
N GLU A 60 -7.16 -4.21 0.60
CA GLU A 60 -7.08 -3.57 1.89
C GLU A 60 -5.75 -3.88 2.58
N SER A 61 -5.44 -3.10 3.60
CA SER A 61 -4.24 -3.33 4.39
C SER A 61 -4.22 -4.77 4.93
N PRO A 62 -3.11 -5.48 4.76
CA PRO A 62 -2.96 -6.80 5.36
C PRO A 62 -3.08 -6.73 6.87
N VAL A 63 -3.70 -7.73 7.46
CA VAL A 63 -3.87 -7.80 8.91
C VAL A 63 -2.58 -8.34 9.54
N GLY A 64 -1.99 -7.57 10.44
CA GLY A 64 -0.84 -7.97 11.25
C GLY A 64 0.50 -7.46 10.77
N HIS A 65 1.46 -7.37 11.70
CA HIS A 65 2.77 -6.76 11.46
C HIS A 65 3.67 -7.51 10.53
N ASN A 66 3.45 -8.80 10.39
CA ASN A 66 4.29 -9.67 9.59
C ASN A 66 3.85 -9.72 8.14
N ALA A 67 2.76 -9.07 7.86
CA ALA A 67 2.34 -8.87 6.51
C ALA A 67 3.17 -7.72 5.92
N PHE A 68 4.40 -7.99 5.60
CA PHE A 68 5.05 -7.23 4.57
C PHE A 68 4.24 -7.51 3.31
N CYS A 69 3.20 -6.83 3.23
CA CYS A 69 2.28 -6.50 2.17
C CYS A 69 2.59 -7.04 0.84
N GLU A 70 2.65 -8.31 0.77
CA GLU A 70 2.80 -8.96 -0.48
C GLU A 70 1.41 -9.38 -0.92
N PHE A 71 0.76 -8.44 -1.57
CA PHE A 71 -0.36 -8.86 -2.36
C PHE A 71 0.17 -9.80 -3.42
N ASP A 72 -0.48 -10.93 -3.59
CA ASP A 72 -0.10 -11.84 -4.66
C ASP A 72 -0.38 -11.20 -6.03
N THR A 73 0.15 -11.81 -7.06
CA THR A 73 0.03 -11.30 -8.42
C THR A 73 -1.44 -11.17 -8.85
N GLU A 74 -2.28 -12.10 -8.45
CA GLU A 74 -3.71 -12.09 -8.83
C GLU A 74 -4.43 -10.90 -8.19
N THR A 75 -4.15 -10.61 -6.92
CA THR A 75 -4.70 -9.46 -6.23
C THR A 75 -4.26 -8.16 -6.89
N ILE A 76 -2.97 -8.04 -7.23
CA ILE A 76 -2.45 -6.85 -7.91
C ILE A 76 -3.10 -6.66 -9.27
N LEU A 77 -3.17 -7.71 -10.08
CA LEU A 77 -3.78 -7.63 -11.40
C LEU A 77 -5.27 -7.30 -11.33
N GLY A 78 -5.97 -7.87 -10.35
CA GLY A 78 -7.39 -7.59 -10.12
C GLY A 78 -7.66 -6.17 -9.63
N ALA A 79 -6.66 -5.52 -9.03
CA ALA A 79 -6.77 -4.16 -8.54
C ALA A 79 -6.46 -3.09 -9.60
N LEU A 80 -6.05 -3.51 -10.80
CA LEU A 80 -5.73 -2.58 -11.88
C LEU A 80 -6.98 -2.21 -12.68
N ASP A 81 -7.28 -0.91 -12.73
CA ASP A 81 -8.25 -0.38 -13.68
C ASP A 81 -7.50 -0.09 -14.97
N VAL A 82 -7.75 -0.91 -15.97
CA VAL A 82 -7.07 -0.79 -17.27
C VAL A 82 -7.80 0.25 -18.11
N ASP A 83 -7.27 1.46 -18.09
CA ASP A 83 -7.76 2.54 -18.93
C ASP A 83 -6.55 3.21 -19.58
N GLY A 84 -6.32 2.90 -20.84
CA GLY A 84 -5.17 3.41 -21.58
C GLY A 84 -3.88 2.65 -21.27
N ASP A 85 -2.74 3.32 -21.46
CA ASP A 85 -1.40 2.73 -21.39
C ASP A 85 -0.85 2.61 -19.97
N CYS A 86 -1.48 3.27 -19.01
CA CYS A 86 -1.02 3.28 -17.63
C CYS A 86 -2.20 2.99 -16.70
N PRO A 87 -2.40 1.73 -16.33
CA PRO A 87 -3.50 1.37 -15.44
C PRO A 87 -3.36 2.03 -14.07
N THR A 88 -4.50 2.33 -13.45
CA THR A 88 -4.55 2.84 -12.09
C THR A 88 -4.65 1.67 -11.13
N ILE A 89 -3.79 1.65 -10.11
CA ILE A 89 -3.81 0.60 -9.10
C ILE A 89 -4.68 1.02 -7.91
N ARG A 90 -5.57 0.13 -7.48
CA ARG A 90 -6.57 0.39 -6.45
C ARG A 90 -6.27 -0.40 -5.18
N LEU A 91 -5.10 -0.15 -4.60
CA LEU A 91 -4.61 -0.85 -3.41
C LEU A 91 -4.31 0.14 -2.29
N HIS A 92 -4.39 -0.35 -1.06
CA HIS A 92 -3.79 0.31 0.09
C HIS A 92 -2.28 0.42 -0.13
N HIS A 93 -1.73 1.61 0.02
CA HIS A 93 -0.29 1.87 -0.12
C HIS A 93 0.31 2.38 1.18
N GLU A 94 1.51 1.93 1.47
CA GLU A 94 2.30 2.44 2.57
C GLU A 94 3.70 2.81 2.09
N ILE A 95 4.20 3.94 2.56
CA ILE A 95 5.57 4.38 2.29
C ILE A 95 6.27 4.51 3.63
N TYR A 96 7.26 3.66 3.85
CA TYR A 96 8.03 3.63 5.09
C TYR A 96 9.16 4.65 5.02
N LEU A 97 9.15 5.62 5.93
CA LEU A 97 10.15 6.69 5.96
C LEU A 97 11.30 6.41 6.92
N GLY A 98 11.27 5.28 7.61
CA GLY A 98 12.32 4.87 8.52
C GLY A 98 12.54 3.37 8.51
N ASP A 99 13.71 2.96 8.96
CA ASP A 99 14.05 1.55 9.08
C ASP A 99 13.60 1.06 10.47
N PRO A 100 12.65 0.12 10.56
CA PRO A 100 12.15 -0.38 11.84
C PRO A 100 13.23 -1.08 12.67
N ARG A 101 14.34 -1.49 12.05
CA ARG A 101 15.46 -2.10 12.75
C ARG A 101 16.35 -1.09 13.46
N ARG A 102 16.28 0.20 13.06
CA ARG A 102 17.14 1.26 13.55
C ARG A 102 16.38 2.37 14.27
N THR A 103 15.08 2.45 14.05
CA THR A 103 14.23 3.51 14.57
C THR A 103 13.36 2.97 15.68
N LYS A 104 13.27 3.70 16.79
CA LYS A 104 12.33 3.33 17.85
C LYS A 104 10.90 3.34 17.32
N PRO A 105 10.03 2.40 17.75
CA PRO A 105 8.67 2.31 17.23
C PRO A 105 7.89 3.62 17.32
N GLU A 106 8.03 4.38 18.38
CA GLU A 106 7.36 5.67 18.57
C GLU A 106 7.81 6.76 17.59
N ASN A 107 8.95 6.56 16.93
CA ASN A 107 9.52 7.50 15.97
C ASN A 107 9.36 7.05 14.51
N LEU A 108 8.80 5.88 14.28
CA LEU A 108 8.52 5.42 12.93
C LEU A 108 7.49 6.31 12.26
N LYS A 109 7.70 6.57 10.98
CA LYS A 109 6.79 7.35 10.15
C LYS A 109 6.42 6.58 8.91
N THR A 110 5.14 6.49 8.65
CA THR A 110 4.60 5.78 7.50
C THR A 110 3.56 6.66 6.82
N VAL A 111 3.69 6.86 5.52
CA VAL A 111 2.63 7.50 4.74
C VAL A 111 1.66 6.42 4.30
N ILE A 112 0.40 6.60 4.63
CA ILE A 112 -0.68 5.72 4.22
C ILE A 112 -1.49 6.43 3.14
N ARG A 113 -1.67 5.78 1.99
CA ARG A 113 -2.45 6.29 0.87
C ARG A 113 -3.56 5.33 0.50
N HIS A 114 -4.74 5.88 0.34
CA HIS A 114 -5.87 5.12 -0.17
C HIS A 114 -6.39 5.77 -1.45
N PRO A 115 -6.63 4.98 -2.51
CA PRO A 115 -7.29 5.47 -3.70
C PRO A 115 -8.71 5.92 -3.37
N ILE A 116 -9.16 6.96 -4.02
CA ILE A 116 -10.49 7.55 -3.77
C ILE A 116 -11.23 7.81 -5.08
N LYS A 117 -12.54 7.94 -4.95
CA LYS A 117 -13.43 8.32 -6.05
C LYS A 117 -14.60 9.17 -5.57
#